data_272da4b8a5035c5cf0de6c65c9361cfe
#
_entry.id   272da4b8a5035c5cf0de6c65c9361cfe
#
_cell.length_a   1.000
_cell.length_b   1.000
_cell.length_c   1.000
_cell.angle_alpha   90.00
_cell.angle_beta   90.00
_cell.angle_gamma   90.00
#
_symmetry.space_group_name_H-M   'P 1'
#
loop_
_entity.id
_entity.type
_entity.pdbx_description
1 polymer ?
#
loop_
_entity_poly.entity_id
_entity_poly.type
_entity_poly.pdbx_seq_one_letter_code
_entity_poly.pdbx_strand_id
1 'polypeptide(L)'
;MKKIVCFHLYNDYSGSPRVLAMILKGLQKKGYSIDIITSNGGILNQLMYSDRIKFKFYKYHFSTNKWHTTLSYLFIQLYTFIWSFKYLFKKDIVFYINTILPVGPALAGFLMRKEVIYHCHENVRTSNKFYFLLGKIMGKIAKKIICVSSFQSKQITTKKDIIVVPNSVSLEFYEHFKSIKKKELSKEKTVLMLSSLKIYKGIKEFFQLAQLLPQYLFTLVINDEQKNIDIFLAENKISQPFNLKIYSQQKNIIPFYEHSSLLISLSNPKLIIETFGLTAIEGMTAALPVIVPTIGGIAEVVNHGIDGFKLDVNDIQKIAEYINRIFTDSNLYNKLSINAKKNSENYNYNKMLNQIINIIETK
;
A
#
# COMPACT_ATOMS: atom_id res chain seq x y z
N MET A 1 6.21 15.21 24.66
CA MET A 1 5.96 14.32 23.49
C MET A 1 7.05 13.25 23.41
N LYS A 2 6.66 12.01 23.15
CA LYS A 2 7.58 10.90 22.98
C LYS A 2 8.46 11.12 21.73
N LYS A 3 9.70 10.66 21.79
CA LYS A 3 10.56 10.58 20.60
C LYS A 3 10.25 9.29 19.83
N ILE A 4 10.14 9.37 18.51
CA ILE A 4 9.86 8.22 17.65
C ILE A 4 11.17 7.75 17.00
N VAL A 5 11.48 6.48 17.14
CA VAL A 5 12.57 5.81 16.43
C VAL A 5 11.95 4.84 15.45
N CYS A 6 11.93 5.23 14.19
CA CYS A 6 11.26 4.49 13.12
C CYS A 6 12.25 3.60 12.37
N PHE A 7 11.90 2.33 12.22
CA PHE A 7 12.67 1.35 11.46
C PHE A 7 11.87 0.85 10.26
N HIS A 8 12.48 0.95 9.09
CA HIS A 8 11.92 0.43 7.83
C HIS A 8 13.04 -0.22 7.01
N LEU A 9 12.86 -1.49 6.59
CA LEU A 9 13.97 -2.24 6.00
C LEU A 9 14.41 -1.69 4.65
N TYR A 10 13.48 -1.54 3.71
CA TYR A 10 13.78 -1.20 2.32
C TYR A 10 12.93 -0.03 1.84
N ASN A 11 13.59 1.10 1.65
CA ASN A 11 12.96 2.35 1.24
C ASN A 11 12.90 2.41 -0.30
N ASP A 12 11.73 2.17 -0.85
CA ASP A 12 11.40 2.27 -2.27
C ASP A 12 10.16 3.18 -2.49
N TYR A 13 9.51 3.07 -3.63
CA TYR A 13 8.29 3.81 -3.97
C TYR A 13 7.02 2.95 -3.88
N SER A 14 7.05 1.85 -3.16
CA SER A 14 5.89 0.97 -2.94
C SER A 14 4.91 1.54 -1.90
N GLY A 15 3.81 0.82 -1.64
CA GLY A 15 2.71 1.30 -0.77
C GLY A 15 3.12 1.57 0.67
N SER A 16 3.84 0.63 1.33
CA SER A 16 4.16 0.76 2.75
C SER A 16 5.09 1.94 3.07
N PRO A 17 6.19 2.23 2.33
CA PRO A 17 7.00 3.42 2.58
C PRO A 17 6.26 4.73 2.20
N ARG A 18 5.32 4.71 1.23
CA ARG A 18 4.47 5.88 0.94
C ARG A 18 3.60 6.24 2.13
N VAL A 19 2.90 5.26 2.71
CA VAL A 19 2.07 5.47 3.90
C VAL A 19 2.94 5.93 5.08
N LEU A 20 4.10 5.30 5.28
CA LEU A 20 5.04 5.70 6.32
C LEU A 20 5.49 7.16 6.16
N ALA A 21 5.87 7.58 4.94
CA ALA A 21 6.27 8.97 4.67
C ALA A 21 5.18 9.98 5.05
N MET A 22 3.91 9.66 4.72
CA MET A 22 2.77 10.48 5.09
C MET A 22 2.60 10.61 6.61
N ILE A 23 2.69 9.48 7.33
CA ILE A 23 2.58 9.43 8.79
C ILE A 23 3.71 10.23 9.44
N LEU A 24 4.96 9.99 9.05
CA LEU A 24 6.13 10.65 9.63
C LEU A 24 6.11 12.17 9.38
N LYS A 25 5.70 12.60 8.17
CA LYS A 25 5.49 14.02 7.85
C LYS A 25 4.41 14.64 8.74
N GLY A 26 3.32 13.93 8.98
CA GLY A 26 2.25 14.39 9.87
C GLY A 26 2.69 14.49 11.33
N LEU A 27 3.39 13.48 11.83
CA LEU A 27 3.96 13.45 13.18
C LEU A 27 4.97 14.59 13.39
N GLN A 28 5.85 14.83 12.40
CA GLN A 28 6.81 15.94 12.42
C GLN A 28 6.09 17.30 12.54
N LYS A 29 5.02 17.52 11.72
CA LYS A 29 4.21 18.74 11.80
C LYS A 29 3.51 18.91 13.15
N LYS A 30 3.22 17.83 13.85
CA LYS A 30 2.68 17.84 15.22
C LYS A 30 3.75 18.01 16.30
N GLY A 31 5.02 18.20 15.93
CA GLY A 31 6.12 18.51 16.83
C GLY A 31 6.92 17.31 17.34
N TYR A 32 6.68 16.09 16.85
CA TYR A 32 7.46 14.91 17.24
C TYR A 32 8.89 14.99 16.70
N SER A 33 9.86 14.56 17.52
CA SER A 33 11.23 14.30 17.09
C SER A 33 11.34 12.86 16.58
N ILE A 34 11.90 12.68 15.38
CA ILE A 34 11.88 11.39 14.68
C ILE A 34 13.29 11.02 14.23
N ASP A 35 13.74 9.81 14.59
CA ASP A 35 14.90 9.18 13.99
C ASP A 35 14.40 8.09 13.01
N ILE A 36 14.84 8.16 11.74
CA ILE A 36 14.47 7.18 10.70
C ILE A 36 15.69 6.34 10.36
N ILE A 37 15.57 5.02 10.51
CA ILE A 37 16.62 4.05 10.21
C ILE A 37 16.14 3.16 9.06
N THR A 38 16.73 3.31 7.88
CA THR A 38 16.25 2.66 6.64
C THR A 38 17.36 2.58 5.59
N SER A 39 17.12 1.87 4.49
CA SER A 39 17.97 1.94 3.30
C SER A 39 17.80 3.30 2.59
N ASN A 40 18.81 3.69 1.80
CA ASN A 40 18.75 4.91 0.99
C ASN A 40 18.02 4.67 -0.34
N GLY A 41 17.47 5.72 -0.97
CA GLY A 41 17.06 5.73 -2.38
C GLY A 41 15.55 5.71 -2.66
N GLY A 42 14.66 5.73 -1.66
CA GLY A 42 13.22 5.71 -1.86
C GLY A 42 12.48 6.98 -1.41
N ILE A 43 11.17 6.85 -1.26
CA ILE A 43 10.27 7.98 -0.98
C ILE A 43 10.53 8.66 0.36
N LEU A 44 11.05 7.95 1.36
CA LEU A 44 11.38 8.53 2.67
C LEU A 44 12.46 9.61 2.56
N ASN A 45 13.31 9.58 1.52
CA ASN A 45 14.34 10.59 1.31
C ASN A 45 13.76 12.01 1.16
N GLN A 46 12.51 12.14 0.77
CA GLN A 46 11.81 13.44 0.69
C GLN A 46 11.72 14.14 2.07
N LEU A 47 11.88 13.39 3.16
CA LEU A 47 11.85 13.93 4.52
C LEU A 47 13.21 14.38 5.05
N MET A 48 14.31 14.23 4.28
CA MET A 48 15.69 14.49 4.75
C MET A 48 15.91 15.95 5.18
N TYR A 49 15.22 16.86 4.55
CA TYR A 49 15.35 18.30 4.84
C TYR A 49 14.29 18.83 5.81
N SER A 50 13.55 17.91 6.44
CA SER A 50 12.53 18.28 7.41
C SER A 50 13.14 18.49 8.80
N ASP A 51 12.78 19.59 9.47
CA ASP A 51 13.15 19.82 10.87
C ASP A 51 12.70 18.66 11.75
N ARG A 52 13.49 18.36 12.79
CA ARG A 52 13.20 17.32 13.79
C ARG A 52 13.24 15.88 13.25
N ILE A 53 13.61 15.66 11.97
CA ILE A 53 13.82 14.33 11.41
C ILE A 53 15.32 14.09 11.20
N LYS A 54 15.83 12.99 11.77
CA LYS A 54 17.21 12.55 11.59
C LYS A 54 17.24 11.20 10.92
N PHE A 55 18.09 11.04 9.91
CA PHE A 55 18.27 9.79 9.18
C PHE A 55 19.52 9.04 9.61
N LYS A 56 19.40 7.72 9.63
CA LYS A 56 20.52 6.79 9.63
C LYS A 56 20.28 5.79 8.50
N PHE A 57 21.09 5.92 7.46
CA PHE A 57 21.03 5.01 6.32
C PHE A 57 21.97 3.83 6.50
N TYR A 58 21.56 2.69 5.93
CA TYR A 58 22.39 1.52 5.70
C TYR A 58 22.24 1.06 4.24
N LYS A 59 23.23 0.29 3.76
CA LYS A 59 23.15 -0.35 2.45
C LYS A 59 22.43 -1.68 2.59
N TYR A 60 21.31 -1.84 1.90
CA TYR A 60 20.60 -3.10 1.79
C TYR A 60 20.58 -3.52 0.33
N HIS A 61 21.16 -4.67 0.01
CA HIS A 61 21.22 -5.19 -1.35
C HIS A 61 20.13 -6.25 -1.53
N PHE A 62 19.14 -5.91 -2.34
CA PHE A 62 18.21 -6.87 -2.86
C PHE A 62 18.80 -7.48 -4.14
N SER A 63 19.02 -8.79 -4.14
CA SER A 63 19.60 -9.52 -5.26
C SER A 63 18.65 -10.61 -5.73
N THR A 64 18.73 -10.99 -7.00
CA THR A 64 18.07 -12.18 -7.54
C THR A 64 18.59 -13.46 -6.88
N ASN A 65 19.82 -13.46 -6.38
CA ASN A 65 20.39 -14.52 -5.57
C ASN A 65 19.82 -14.49 -4.15
N LYS A 66 19.02 -15.50 -3.81
CA LYS A 66 18.35 -15.62 -2.50
C LYS A 66 19.34 -15.65 -1.32
N TRP A 67 20.51 -16.26 -1.47
CA TRP A 67 21.52 -16.32 -0.43
C TRP A 67 22.09 -14.94 -0.10
N HIS A 68 22.44 -14.14 -1.10
CA HIS A 68 22.91 -12.77 -0.91
C HIS A 68 21.87 -11.91 -0.22
N THR A 69 20.61 -12.02 -0.65
CA THR A 69 19.50 -11.28 -0.01
C THR A 69 19.32 -11.69 1.45
N THR A 70 19.39 -13.00 1.75
CA THR A 70 19.25 -13.52 3.12
C THR A 70 20.41 -13.05 4.02
N LEU A 71 21.65 -13.15 3.55
CA LEU A 71 22.82 -12.70 4.31
C LEU A 71 22.78 -11.19 4.56
N SER A 72 22.44 -10.41 3.52
CA SER A 72 22.26 -8.96 3.66
C SER A 72 21.17 -8.64 4.70
N TYR A 73 20.04 -9.35 4.67
CA TYR A 73 18.97 -9.20 5.65
C TYR A 73 19.47 -9.49 7.08
N LEU A 74 20.12 -10.64 7.31
CA LEU A 74 20.62 -11.02 8.64
C LEU A 74 21.64 -10.03 9.17
N PHE A 75 22.56 -9.56 8.32
CA PHE A 75 23.54 -8.54 8.69
C PHE A 75 22.85 -7.25 9.13
N ILE A 76 21.85 -6.77 8.38
CA ILE A 76 21.10 -5.55 8.73
C ILE A 76 20.30 -5.73 10.03
N GLN A 77 19.72 -6.92 10.26
CA GLN A 77 19.04 -7.18 11.53
C GLN A 77 19.99 -7.11 12.71
N LEU A 78 21.17 -7.72 12.61
CA LEU A 78 22.20 -7.67 13.64
C LEU A 78 22.75 -6.23 13.82
N TYR A 79 23.06 -5.55 12.74
CA TYR A 79 23.52 -4.15 12.77
C TYR A 79 22.51 -3.25 13.47
N THR A 80 21.24 -3.28 13.05
CA THR A 80 20.18 -2.44 13.62
C THR A 80 19.81 -2.83 15.04
N PHE A 81 19.93 -4.11 15.39
CA PHE A 81 19.82 -4.60 16.79
C PHE A 81 20.87 -3.93 17.68
N ILE A 82 22.16 -4.05 17.35
CA ILE A 82 23.27 -3.49 18.14
C ILE A 82 23.15 -1.96 18.18
N TRP A 83 22.93 -1.32 17.05
CA TRP A 83 22.83 0.13 16.94
C TRP A 83 21.68 0.71 17.80
N SER A 84 20.61 -0.05 18.00
CA SER A 84 19.44 0.37 18.78
C SER A 84 19.78 0.59 20.26
N PHE A 85 20.83 -0.04 20.80
CA PHE A 85 21.21 0.11 22.22
C PHE A 85 21.66 1.53 22.58
N LYS A 86 21.97 2.40 21.64
CA LYS A 86 22.21 3.83 21.90
C LYS A 86 21.00 4.53 22.58
N TYR A 87 19.82 3.92 22.54
CA TYR A 87 18.60 4.41 23.18
C TYR A 87 18.35 3.81 24.57
N LEU A 88 19.23 2.94 25.07
CA LEU A 88 19.05 2.19 26.32
C LEU A 88 18.63 3.11 27.48
N PHE A 89 19.40 4.17 27.73
CA PHE A 89 19.18 5.08 28.85
C PHE A 89 18.26 6.27 28.53
N LYS A 90 17.74 6.35 27.31
CA LYS A 90 16.81 7.41 26.91
C LYS A 90 15.39 7.06 27.32
N LYS A 91 14.69 8.01 27.98
CA LYS A 91 13.26 7.90 28.36
C LYS A 91 12.35 8.39 27.23
N ASP A 92 11.07 8.08 27.32
CA ASP A 92 10.01 8.55 26.42
C ASP A 92 10.29 8.31 24.92
N ILE A 93 10.72 7.09 24.62
CA ILE A 93 11.00 6.64 23.25
C ILE A 93 10.05 5.51 22.86
N VAL A 94 9.49 5.66 21.64
CA VAL A 94 8.72 4.62 20.96
C VAL A 94 9.54 4.08 19.79
N PHE A 95 9.67 2.76 19.72
CA PHE A 95 10.20 2.04 18.57
C PHE A 95 9.05 1.74 17.62
N TYR A 96 8.97 2.50 16.53
CA TYR A 96 7.96 2.33 15.50
C TYR A 96 8.52 1.45 14.37
N ILE A 97 8.03 0.24 14.29
CA ILE A 97 8.50 -0.78 13.34
C ILE A 97 7.52 -0.83 12.17
N ASN A 98 7.93 -0.31 11.02
CA ASN A 98 7.13 -0.34 9.81
C ASN A 98 7.42 -1.62 9.03
N THR A 99 6.40 -2.39 8.74
CA THR A 99 6.44 -3.77 8.24
C THR A 99 6.87 -4.79 9.31
N ILE A 100 6.74 -6.08 9.03
CA ILE A 100 7.19 -7.14 9.96
C ILE A 100 8.69 -7.44 9.85
N LEU A 101 9.37 -6.87 8.84
CA LEU A 101 10.73 -7.24 8.48
C LEU A 101 11.82 -6.72 9.44
N PRO A 102 11.73 -5.51 10.05
CA PRO A 102 12.78 -5.04 10.96
C PRO A 102 12.70 -5.70 12.35
N VAL A 103 13.00 -7.01 12.42
CA VAL A 103 12.92 -7.78 13.68
C VAL A 103 14.07 -7.47 14.65
N GLY A 104 15.26 -7.17 14.14
CA GLY A 104 16.43 -6.87 14.98
C GLY A 104 16.18 -5.69 15.92
N PRO A 105 15.87 -4.50 15.42
CA PRO A 105 15.58 -3.35 16.28
C PRO A 105 14.35 -3.54 17.17
N ALA A 106 13.37 -4.32 16.73
CA ALA A 106 12.22 -4.65 17.56
C ALA A 106 12.60 -5.50 18.77
N LEU A 107 13.46 -6.50 18.59
CA LEU A 107 14.02 -7.31 19.68
C LEU A 107 14.85 -6.44 20.64
N ALA A 108 15.68 -5.53 20.12
CA ALA A 108 16.43 -4.61 20.95
C ALA A 108 15.51 -3.72 21.79
N GLY A 109 14.45 -3.16 21.17
CA GLY A 109 13.44 -2.38 21.86
C GLY A 109 12.76 -3.17 22.98
N PHE A 110 12.37 -4.41 22.71
CA PHE A 110 11.78 -5.31 23.68
C PHE A 110 12.71 -5.60 24.87
N LEU A 111 13.97 -5.95 24.61
CA LEU A 111 14.98 -6.19 25.66
C LEU A 111 15.27 -4.95 26.51
N MET A 112 15.29 -3.77 25.91
CA MET A 112 15.43 -2.49 26.59
C MET A 112 14.15 -2.01 27.29
N ARG A 113 13.05 -2.80 27.27
CA ARG A 113 11.73 -2.43 27.80
C ARG A 113 11.18 -1.12 27.22
N LYS A 114 11.52 -0.83 25.95
CA LYS A 114 10.92 0.28 25.21
C LYS A 114 9.56 -0.11 24.66
N GLU A 115 8.71 0.87 24.40
CA GLU A 115 7.45 0.65 23.73
C GLU A 115 7.70 0.29 22.25
N VAL A 116 7.39 -0.92 21.84
CA VAL A 116 7.53 -1.43 20.46
C VAL A 116 6.16 -1.47 19.83
N ILE A 117 5.94 -0.62 18.83
CA ILE A 117 4.71 -0.56 18.03
C ILE A 117 5.04 -1.07 16.62
N TYR A 118 4.36 -2.11 16.19
CA TYR A 118 4.43 -2.58 14.81
C TYR A 118 3.32 -1.97 13.98
N HIS A 119 3.66 -1.47 12.79
CA HIS A 119 2.71 -1.15 11.74
C HIS A 119 2.86 -2.18 10.62
N CYS A 120 1.99 -3.17 10.66
CA CYS A 120 2.02 -4.33 9.78
C CYS A 120 1.34 -4.01 8.45
N HIS A 121 2.02 -4.29 7.35
CA HIS A 121 1.51 -4.12 5.99
C HIS A 121 1.41 -5.44 5.22
N GLU A 122 2.04 -6.49 5.75
CA GLU A 122 2.12 -7.79 5.10
C GLU A 122 1.06 -8.77 5.63
N ASN A 123 0.71 -9.75 4.80
CA ASN A 123 -0.06 -10.90 5.24
C ASN A 123 0.88 -11.90 5.93
N VAL A 124 0.70 -12.12 7.24
CA VAL A 124 1.54 -13.04 8.03
C VAL A 124 1.15 -14.50 7.87
N ARG A 125 -0.09 -14.79 7.47
CA ARG A 125 -0.57 -16.15 7.15
C ARG A 125 -0.40 -16.44 5.66
N THR A 126 0.84 -16.43 5.19
CA THR A 126 1.18 -16.86 3.84
C THR A 126 1.73 -18.28 3.85
N SER A 127 1.86 -18.89 2.69
CA SER A 127 2.62 -20.15 2.50
C SER A 127 4.12 -19.99 2.84
N ASN A 128 4.61 -18.77 2.97
CA ASN A 128 5.99 -18.47 3.30
C ASN A 128 6.23 -18.58 4.81
N LYS A 129 6.91 -19.66 5.21
CA LYS A 129 7.28 -19.96 6.62
C LYS A 129 8.06 -18.84 7.29
N PHE A 130 8.85 -18.08 6.54
CA PHE A 130 9.62 -16.95 7.06
C PHE A 130 8.70 -15.82 7.56
N TYR A 131 7.73 -15.39 6.76
CA TYR A 131 6.74 -14.37 7.19
C TYR A 131 5.90 -14.85 8.37
N PHE A 132 5.53 -16.12 8.38
CA PHE A 132 4.82 -16.71 9.51
C PHE A 132 5.64 -16.66 10.81
N LEU A 133 6.96 -16.98 10.73
CA LEU A 133 7.86 -16.89 11.88
C LEU A 133 8.00 -15.45 12.38
N LEU A 134 8.20 -14.48 11.46
CA LEU A 134 8.28 -13.06 11.83
C LEU A 134 6.98 -12.57 12.48
N GLY A 135 5.83 -13.01 11.98
CA GLY A 135 4.52 -12.71 12.58
C GLY A 135 4.39 -13.26 14.02
N LYS A 136 4.91 -14.46 14.28
CA LYS A 136 4.97 -15.01 15.65
C LYS A 136 5.88 -14.20 16.57
N ILE A 137 7.04 -13.78 16.09
CA ILE A 137 7.98 -12.93 16.83
C ILE A 137 7.30 -11.58 17.15
N MET A 138 6.74 -10.91 16.14
CA MET A 138 5.98 -9.67 16.30
C MET A 138 4.90 -9.82 17.39
N GLY A 139 4.09 -10.88 17.31
CA GLY A 139 3.01 -11.15 18.28
C GLY A 139 3.48 -11.35 19.71
N LYS A 140 4.75 -11.72 19.93
CA LYS A 140 5.36 -11.89 21.27
C LYS A 140 5.96 -10.58 21.81
N ILE A 141 6.67 -9.83 20.97
CA ILE A 141 7.50 -8.69 21.41
C ILE A 141 6.82 -7.32 21.24
N ALA A 142 5.83 -7.21 20.37
CA ALA A 142 5.08 -5.97 20.22
C ALA A 142 4.32 -5.62 21.51
N LYS A 143 4.26 -4.33 21.85
CA LYS A 143 3.29 -3.82 22.83
C LYS A 143 1.94 -3.60 22.15
N LYS A 144 1.95 -3.01 20.93
CA LYS A 144 0.77 -2.77 20.10
C LYS A 144 1.07 -3.13 18.65
N ILE A 145 0.06 -3.60 17.94
CA ILE A 145 0.16 -3.96 16.52
C ILE A 145 -0.91 -3.18 15.77
N ILE A 146 -0.47 -2.35 14.83
CA ILE A 146 -1.35 -1.64 13.90
C ILE A 146 -1.49 -2.49 12.65
N CYS A 147 -2.72 -2.77 12.26
CA CYS A 147 -3.08 -3.46 11.02
C CYS A 147 -3.82 -2.51 10.09
N VAL A 148 -3.60 -2.65 8.79
CA VAL A 148 -4.19 -1.74 7.79
C VAL A 148 -5.62 -2.14 7.38
N SER A 149 -6.10 -3.34 7.80
CA SER A 149 -7.46 -3.82 7.54
C SER A 149 -7.92 -4.83 8.61
N SER A 150 -9.22 -5.02 8.72
CA SER A 150 -9.80 -6.07 9.57
C SER A 150 -9.46 -7.47 9.03
N PHE A 151 -9.36 -7.62 7.72
CA PHE A 151 -8.87 -8.84 7.08
C PHE A 151 -7.48 -9.21 7.61
N GLN A 152 -6.56 -8.24 7.61
CA GLN A 152 -5.20 -8.47 8.07
C GLN A 152 -5.15 -8.77 9.58
N SER A 153 -5.90 -8.06 10.40
CA SER A 153 -5.91 -8.27 11.85
C SER A 153 -6.32 -9.70 12.23
N LYS A 154 -7.28 -10.29 11.52
CA LYS A 154 -7.72 -11.68 11.69
C LYS A 154 -6.66 -12.73 11.34
N GLN A 155 -5.61 -12.34 10.60
CA GLN A 155 -4.51 -13.24 10.25
C GLN A 155 -3.44 -13.32 11.35
N ILE A 156 -3.47 -12.43 12.34
CA ILE A 156 -2.46 -12.35 13.41
C ILE A 156 -3.00 -13.02 14.67
N THR A 157 -2.30 -14.06 15.13
CA THR A 157 -2.65 -14.75 16.38
C THR A 157 -1.73 -14.23 17.50
N THR A 158 -2.28 -13.44 18.40
CA THR A 158 -1.56 -12.87 19.57
C THR A 158 -2.53 -12.52 20.69
N LYS A 159 -1.99 -12.37 21.91
CA LYS A 159 -2.69 -11.78 23.07
C LYS A 159 -2.46 -10.26 23.19
N LYS A 160 -1.73 -9.65 22.25
CA LYS A 160 -1.41 -8.22 22.23
C LYS A 160 -2.55 -7.42 21.60
N ASP A 161 -2.59 -6.13 21.89
CA ASP A 161 -3.57 -5.23 21.31
C ASP A 161 -3.34 -5.09 19.81
N ILE A 162 -4.32 -5.50 19.03
CA ILE A 162 -4.35 -5.27 17.58
C ILE A 162 -5.34 -4.14 17.32
N ILE A 163 -4.85 -3.09 16.66
CA ILE A 163 -5.63 -1.90 16.34
C ILE A 163 -5.69 -1.76 14.82
N VAL A 164 -6.89 -1.70 14.27
CA VAL A 164 -7.07 -1.50 12.84
C VAL A 164 -7.07 0.00 12.53
N VAL A 165 -6.08 0.42 11.77
CA VAL A 165 -5.96 1.79 11.24
C VAL A 165 -5.84 1.70 9.72
N PRO A 166 -6.93 1.90 8.98
CA PRO A 166 -6.89 1.88 7.52
C PRO A 166 -5.93 2.94 6.97
N ASN A 167 -5.22 2.59 5.90
CA ASN A 167 -4.44 3.58 5.17
C ASN A 167 -5.34 4.64 4.55
N SER A 168 -4.75 5.78 4.22
CA SER A 168 -5.41 6.88 3.52
C SER A 168 -4.68 7.24 2.24
N VAL A 169 -5.33 8.01 1.37
CA VAL A 169 -4.65 8.71 0.27
C VAL A 169 -3.79 9.86 0.82
N SER A 170 -2.84 10.35 0.03
CA SER A 170 -2.06 11.54 0.43
C SER A 170 -2.95 12.77 0.54
N LEU A 171 -2.55 13.71 1.43
CA LEU A 171 -3.30 14.96 1.59
C LEU A 171 -3.39 15.74 0.27
N GLU A 172 -2.32 15.76 -0.52
CA GLU A 172 -2.28 16.39 -1.83
C GLU A 172 -3.30 15.77 -2.79
N PHE A 173 -3.34 14.45 -2.86
CA PHE A 173 -4.31 13.73 -3.69
C PHE A 173 -5.76 13.99 -3.22
N TYR A 174 -5.99 13.95 -1.90
CA TYR A 174 -7.30 14.25 -1.33
C TYR A 174 -7.76 15.67 -1.65
N GLU A 175 -6.92 16.68 -1.40
CA GLU A 175 -7.27 18.09 -1.65
C GLU A 175 -7.55 18.35 -3.13
N HIS A 176 -6.82 17.68 -4.04
CA HIS A 176 -7.05 17.80 -5.47
C HIS A 176 -8.46 17.33 -5.89
N PHE A 177 -8.91 16.20 -5.36
CA PHE A 177 -10.21 15.63 -5.70
C PHE A 177 -11.34 16.02 -4.73
N LYS A 178 -11.10 16.86 -3.74
CA LYS A 178 -12.03 17.19 -2.66
C LYS A 178 -13.35 17.78 -3.14
N SER A 179 -13.30 18.66 -4.13
CA SER A 179 -14.47 19.34 -4.70
C SER A 179 -15.33 18.44 -5.62
N ILE A 180 -14.78 17.35 -6.10
CA ILE A 180 -15.47 16.43 -6.99
C ILE A 180 -16.44 15.59 -6.17
N LYS A 181 -17.74 15.70 -6.45
CA LYS A 181 -18.82 14.92 -5.80
C LYS A 181 -19.14 13.64 -6.56
N LYS A 182 -19.05 13.69 -7.88
CA LYS A 182 -19.23 12.56 -8.80
C LYS A 182 -18.33 12.75 -10.01
N LYS A 183 -18.03 11.68 -10.70
CA LYS A 183 -17.36 11.70 -12.00
C LYS A 183 -18.40 11.62 -13.10
N GLU A 184 -18.36 12.53 -14.05
CA GLU A 184 -19.15 12.40 -15.27
C GLU A 184 -18.55 11.32 -16.17
N LEU A 185 -19.40 10.49 -16.78
CA LEU A 185 -18.92 9.47 -17.71
C LEU A 185 -18.40 10.15 -18.98
N SER A 186 -17.11 10.06 -19.20
CA SER A 186 -16.46 10.63 -20.40
C SER A 186 -16.97 9.94 -21.68
N LYS A 187 -16.94 10.67 -22.80
CA LYS A 187 -17.12 10.08 -24.13
C LYS A 187 -16.06 9.01 -24.39
N GLU A 188 -14.82 9.29 -24.05
CA GLU A 188 -13.71 8.33 -24.04
C GLU A 188 -13.71 7.54 -22.73
N LYS A 189 -14.39 6.39 -22.75
CA LYS A 189 -14.51 5.53 -21.58
C LYS A 189 -13.20 4.80 -21.31
N THR A 190 -12.46 5.22 -20.29
CA THR A 190 -11.15 4.71 -19.97
C THR A 190 -11.14 3.87 -18.70
N VAL A 191 -10.61 2.67 -18.79
CA VAL A 191 -10.33 1.77 -17.65
C VAL A 191 -8.89 1.97 -17.20
N LEU A 192 -8.68 2.26 -15.92
CA LEU A 192 -7.37 2.51 -15.31
C LEU A 192 -6.96 1.33 -14.41
N MET A 193 -5.71 0.91 -14.53
CA MET A 193 -5.05 0.06 -13.55
C MET A 193 -3.68 0.63 -13.20
N LEU A 194 -3.40 0.75 -11.89
CA LEU A 194 -2.06 1.05 -11.38
C LEU A 194 -1.51 -0.21 -10.71
N SER A 195 -0.28 -0.60 -11.04
CA SER A 195 0.30 -1.86 -10.62
C SER A 195 1.81 -1.79 -10.40
N SER A 196 2.34 -2.70 -9.62
CA SER A 196 3.77 -3.07 -9.69
C SER A 196 3.96 -4.17 -10.73
N LEU A 197 5.17 -4.30 -11.28
CA LEU A 197 5.51 -5.30 -12.30
C LEU A 197 5.62 -6.71 -11.69
N LYS A 198 4.46 -7.31 -11.39
CA LYS A 198 4.34 -8.65 -10.79
C LYS A 198 3.21 -9.42 -11.45
N ILE A 199 3.43 -10.69 -11.75
CA ILE A 199 2.45 -11.58 -12.41
C ILE A 199 1.11 -11.60 -11.64
N TYR A 200 1.18 -11.73 -10.30
CA TYR A 200 -0.02 -11.82 -9.46
C TYR A 200 -0.85 -10.53 -9.40
N LYS A 201 -0.37 -9.43 -9.97
CA LYS A 201 -1.10 -8.16 -10.04
C LYS A 201 -2.12 -8.09 -11.16
N GLY A 202 -2.22 -9.14 -11.99
CA GLY A 202 -3.26 -9.24 -13.02
C GLY A 202 -2.95 -8.43 -14.28
N ILE A 203 -1.67 -8.19 -14.58
CA ILE A 203 -1.27 -7.46 -15.80
C ILE A 203 -1.77 -8.22 -17.04
N LYS A 204 -1.58 -9.53 -17.09
CA LYS A 204 -2.02 -10.38 -18.21
C LYS A 204 -3.54 -10.31 -18.39
N GLU A 205 -4.27 -10.39 -17.31
CA GLU A 205 -5.73 -10.29 -17.26
C GLU A 205 -6.21 -8.92 -17.76
N PHE A 206 -5.50 -7.85 -17.44
CA PHE A 206 -5.80 -6.49 -17.92
C PHE A 206 -5.62 -6.36 -19.44
N PHE A 207 -4.58 -6.99 -20.00
CA PHE A 207 -4.38 -7.07 -21.45
C PHE A 207 -5.50 -7.85 -22.15
N GLN A 208 -5.93 -8.97 -21.56
CA GLN A 208 -7.05 -9.76 -22.08
C GLN A 208 -8.36 -8.95 -22.09
N LEU A 209 -8.63 -8.17 -21.03
CA LEU A 209 -9.79 -7.28 -20.98
C LEU A 209 -9.74 -6.21 -22.07
N ALA A 210 -8.56 -5.63 -22.34
CA ALA A 210 -8.41 -4.66 -23.42
C ALA A 210 -8.70 -5.29 -24.79
N GLN A 211 -8.26 -6.52 -25.03
CA GLN A 211 -8.59 -7.27 -26.26
C GLN A 211 -10.09 -7.57 -26.40
N LEU A 212 -10.75 -7.95 -25.29
CA LEU A 212 -12.19 -8.27 -25.28
C LEU A 212 -13.10 -7.05 -25.44
N LEU A 213 -12.59 -5.86 -25.09
CA LEU A 213 -13.36 -4.62 -25.08
C LEU A 213 -12.68 -3.53 -25.95
N PRO A 214 -12.55 -3.76 -27.28
CA PRO A 214 -11.82 -2.86 -28.16
C PRO A 214 -12.46 -1.47 -28.30
N GLN A 215 -13.73 -1.32 -27.91
CA GLN A 215 -14.48 -0.05 -27.93
C GLN A 215 -14.13 0.88 -26.76
N TYR A 216 -13.38 0.43 -25.76
CA TYR A 216 -12.97 1.21 -24.59
C TYR A 216 -11.45 1.40 -24.56
N LEU A 217 -11.00 2.48 -23.96
CA LEU A 217 -9.58 2.74 -23.73
C LEU A 217 -9.11 2.11 -22.43
N PHE A 218 -7.89 1.63 -22.44
CA PHE A 218 -7.24 1.05 -21.26
C PHE A 218 -5.94 1.79 -20.97
N THR A 219 -5.72 2.11 -19.70
CA THR A 219 -4.49 2.76 -19.23
C THR A 219 -3.87 1.95 -18.11
N LEU A 220 -2.64 1.51 -18.30
CA LEU A 220 -1.87 0.76 -17.33
C LEU A 220 -0.66 1.59 -16.90
N VAL A 221 -0.59 1.91 -15.61
CA VAL A 221 0.58 2.60 -15.01
C VAL A 221 1.34 1.58 -14.16
N ILE A 222 2.58 1.30 -14.53
CA ILE A 222 3.43 0.32 -13.85
C ILE A 222 4.52 1.05 -13.05
N ASN A 223 4.61 0.75 -11.76
CA ASN A 223 5.63 1.30 -10.89
C ASN A 223 6.97 0.57 -11.09
N ASP A 224 7.54 0.69 -12.28
CA ASP A 224 8.84 0.12 -12.67
C ASP A 224 9.43 0.90 -13.85
N GLU A 225 10.71 0.69 -14.18
CA GLU A 225 11.38 1.28 -15.32
C GLU A 225 10.87 0.66 -16.63
N GLN A 226 10.85 1.46 -17.71
CA GLN A 226 10.37 1.02 -19.03
C GLN A 226 11.09 -0.25 -19.51
N LYS A 227 12.40 -0.31 -19.34
CA LYS A 227 13.22 -1.49 -19.71
C LYS A 227 12.73 -2.79 -19.06
N ASN A 228 12.36 -2.73 -17.78
CA ASN A 228 11.88 -3.89 -17.05
C ASN A 228 10.48 -4.31 -17.55
N ILE A 229 9.65 -3.34 -17.91
CA ILE A 229 8.32 -3.57 -18.50
C ILE A 229 8.48 -4.30 -19.83
N ASP A 230 9.36 -3.82 -20.71
CA ASP A 230 9.59 -4.41 -22.03
C ASP A 230 10.09 -5.86 -21.92
N ILE A 231 11.02 -6.12 -21.00
CA ILE A 231 11.51 -7.47 -20.70
C ILE A 231 10.36 -8.36 -20.23
N PHE A 232 9.55 -7.87 -19.26
CA PHE A 232 8.43 -8.63 -18.71
C PHE A 232 7.40 -9.00 -19.77
N LEU A 233 7.04 -8.06 -20.65
CA LEU A 233 6.10 -8.31 -21.74
C LEU A 233 6.65 -9.36 -22.72
N ALA A 234 7.93 -9.26 -23.10
CA ALA A 234 8.60 -10.20 -23.99
C ALA A 234 8.67 -11.62 -23.37
N GLU A 235 9.13 -11.75 -22.14
CA GLU A 235 9.24 -13.03 -21.42
C GLU A 235 7.88 -13.74 -21.26
N ASN A 236 6.82 -12.96 -21.04
CA ASN A 236 5.47 -13.50 -20.87
C ASN A 236 4.69 -13.60 -22.18
N LYS A 237 5.30 -13.28 -23.33
CA LYS A 237 4.68 -13.29 -24.67
C LYS A 237 3.37 -12.50 -24.74
N ILE A 238 3.34 -11.34 -24.11
CA ILE A 238 2.17 -10.47 -24.05
C ILE A 238 2.28 -9.43 -25.17
N SER A 239 1.32 -9.44 -26.10
CA SER A 239 1.20 -8.44 -27.16
C SER A 239 0.25 -7.32 -26.74
N GLN A 240 0.65 -6.06 -26.96
CA GLN A 240 -0.12 -4.89 -26.58
C GLN A 240 -1.29 -4.64 -27.53
N PRO A 241 -2.54 -4.59 -27.02
CA PRO A 241 -3.71 -4.20 -27.81
C PRO A 241 -3.63 -2.71 -28.21
N PHE A 242 -4.23 -2.36 -29.34
CA PHE A 242 -4.22 -0.98 -29.87
C PHE A 242 -4.89 0.06 -28.96
N ASN A 243 -5.85 -0.38 -28.15
CA ASN A 243 -6.62 0.45 -27.20
C ASN A 243 -6.01 0.48 -25.79
N LEU A 244 -4.81 -0.08 -25.58
CA LEU A 244 -4.09 -0.06 -24.31
C LEU A 244 -2.86 0.84 -24.37
N LYS A 245 -2.79 1.82 -23.46
CA LYS A 245 -1.59 2.64 -23.24
C LYS A 245 -0.88 2.19 -21.95
N ILE A 246 0.43 2.03 -22.01
CA ILE A 246 1.27 1.63 -20.88
C ILE A 246 2.18 2.80 -20.53
N TYR A 247 2.29 3.06 -19.24
CA TYR A 247 3.17 4.09 -18.68
C TYR A 247 4.08 3.44 -17.61
N SER A 248 5.37 3.70 -17.70
CA SER A 248 6.34 3.35 -16.66
C SER A 248 6.13 4.21 -15.41
N GLN A 249 6.99 4.08 -14.41
CA GLN A 249 6.89 4.77 -13.13
C GLN A 249 6.62 6.28 -13.29
N GLN A 250 5.54 6.74 -12.66
CA GLN A 250 5.11 8.15 -12.71
C GLN A 250 5.25 8.80 -11.32
N LYS A 251 5.77 10.03 -11.29
CA LYS A 251 5.84 10.83 -10.07
C LYS A 251 4.48 11.44 -9.71
N ASN A 252 3.74 11.90 -10.71
CA ASN A 252 2.40 12.44 -10.57
C ASN A 252 1.39 11.49 -11.19
N ILE A 253 0.56 10.87 -10.36
CA ILE A 253 -0.47 9.92 -10.78
C ILE A 253 -1.85 10.57 -10.94
N ILE A 254 -2.04 11.81 -10.49
CA ILE A 254 -3.33 12.52 -10.51
C ILE A 254 -3.96 12.56 -11.90
N PRO A 255 -3.25 12.91 -13.00
CA PRO A 255 -3.84 12.99 -14.33
C PRO A 255 -4.45 11.68 -14.81
N PHE A 256 -3.92 10.53 -14.38
CA PHE A 256 -4.47 9.23 -14.77
C PHE A 256 -5.85 9.00 -14.17
N TYR A 257 -6.08 9.43 -12.92
CA TYR A 257 -7.40 9.36 -12.28
C TYR A 257 -8.38 10.39 -12.87
N GLU A 258 -7.89 11.58 -13.25
CA GLU A 258 -8.71 12.62 -13.89
C GLU A 258 -9.28 12.17 -15.23
N HIS A 259 -8.47 11.50 -16.05
CA HIS A 259 -8.85 11.09 -17.40
C HIS A 259 -9.49 9.69 -17.47
N SER A 260 -9.69 9.04 -16.34
CA SER A 260 -10.28 7.70 -16.28
C SER A 260 -11.74 7.72 -15.88
N SER A 261 -12.46 6.67 -16.27
CA SER A 261 -13.88 6.47 -15.95
C SER A 261 -14.11 5.32 -14.96
N LEU A 262 -13.17 4.39 -14.85
CA LEU A 262 -13.25 3.21 -14.00
C LEU A 262 -11.85 2.83 -13.53
N LEU A 263 -11.70 2.49 -12.26
CA LEU A 263 -10.49 1.86 -11.76
C LEU A 263 -10.70 0.37 -11.57
N ILE A 264 -9.69 -0.43 -11.93
CA ILE A 264 -9.71 -1.87 -11.70
C ILE A 264 -8.43 -2.33 -11.00
N SER A 265 -8.57 -3.27 -10.06
CA SER A 265 -7.46 -4.01 -9.45
C SER A 265 -7.68 -5.50 -9.66
N LEU A 266 -6.72 -6.17 -10.28
CA LEU A 266 -6.82 -7.57 -10.67
C LEU A 266 -5.84 -8.47 -9.90
N SER A 267 -5.41 -8.06 -8.71
CA SER A 267 -4.51 -8.87 -7.89
C SER A 267 -5.14 -10.24 -7.60
N ASN A 268 -4.45 -11.32 -8.00
CA ASN A 268 -4.96 -12.69 -7.87
C ASN A 268 -4.79 -13.22 -6.44
N PRO A 269 -5.89 -13.39 -5.68
CA PRO A 269 -5.82 -13.80 -4.28
C PRO A 269 -5.36 -15.25 -4.08
N LYS A 270 -5.37 -16.09 -5.13
CA LYS A 270 -4.79 -17.45 -5.09
C LYS A 270 -3.26 -17.41 -5.03
N LEU A 271 -2.64 -16.34 -5.52
CA LEU A 271 -1.18 -16.16 -5.51
C LEU A 271 -0.76 -15.29 -4.33
N ILE A 272 -1.31 -14.08 -4.20
CA ILE A 272 -1.05 -13.16 -3.08
C ILE A 272 -2.33 -12.40 -2.73
N ILE A 273 -2.70 -12.43 -1.46
CA ILE A 273 -3.84 -11.69 -0.96
C ILE A 273 -3.40 -10.29 -0.54
N GLU A 274 -4.03 -9.27 -1.08
CA GLU A 274 -3.78 -7.87 -0.72
C GLU A 274 -4.27 -7.57 0.69
N THR A 275 -3.41 -6.99 1.51
CA THR A 275 -3.74 -6.58 2.88
C THR A 275 -4.55 -5.30 2.93
N PHE A 276 -4.45 -4.46 1.88
CA PHE A 276 -5.17 -3.21 1.72
C PHE A 276 -5.24 -2.83 0.23
N GLY A 277 -6.09 -1.89 -0.13
CA GLY A 277 -6.27 -1.45 -1.52
C GLY A 277 -6.08 0.05 -1.68
N LEU A 278 -4.83 0.55 -1.60
CA LEU A 278 -4.54 1.99 -1.78
C LEU A 278 -5.08 2.52 -3.11
N THR A 279 -4.85 1.82 -4.21
CA THR A 279 -5.34 2.23 -5.54
C THR A 279 -6.86 2.27 -5.60
N ALA A 280 -7.56 1.35 -4.89
CA ALA A 280 -9.01 1.38 -4.83
C ALA A 280 -9.53 2.65 -4.13
N ILE A 281 -8.96 3.03 -2.97
CA ILE A 281 -9.36 4.28 -2.31
C ILE A 281 -8.90 5.53 -3.08
N GLU A 282 -7.80 5.50 -3.80
CA GLU A 282 -7.41 6.56 -4.73
C GLU A 282 -8.48 6.72 -5.82
N GLY A 283 -8.91 5.64 -6.48
CA GLY A 283 -10.00 5.64 -7.46
C GLY A 283 -11.30 6.20 -6.87
N MET A 284 -11.72 5.71 -5.71
CA MET A 284 -12.92 6.17 -5.02
C MET A 284 -12.83 7.65 -4.61
N THR A 285 -11.64 8.12 -4.20
CA THR A 285 -11.39 9.55 -3.89
C THR A 285 -11.55 10.43 -5.13
N ALA A 286 -11.15 9.92 -6.29
CA ALA A 286 -11.37 10.56 -7.60
C ALA A 286 -12.80 10.35 -8.14
N ALA A 287 -13.72 9.82 -7.30
CA ALA A 287 -15.09 9.49 -7.66
C ALA A 287 -15.23 8.48 -8.81
N LEU A 288 -14.24 7.60 -9.00
CA LEU A 288 -14.32 6.51 -9.96
C LEU A 288 -15.05 5.31 -9.34
N PRO A 289 -15.99 4.65 -10.04
CA PRO A 289 -16.38 3.29 -9.74
C PRO A 289 -15.14 2.38 -9.70
N VAL A 290 -15.17 1.33 -8.89
CA VAL A 290 -14.02 0.42 -8.76
C VAL A 290 -14.42 -1.04 -8.93
N ILE A 291 -13.54 -1.84 -9.55
CA ILE A 291 -13.65 -3.30 -9.59
C ILE A 291 -12.42 -3.88 -8.88
N VAL A 292 -12.65 -4.76 -7.90
CA VAL A 292 -11.61 -5.34 -7.05
C VAL A 292 -11.82 -6.84 -6.86
N PRO A 293 -10.79 -7.60 -6.43
CA PRO A 293 -10.93 -9.01 -6.06
C PRO A 293 -11.97 -9.22 -4.94
N THR A 294 -12.48 -10.45 -4.83
CA THR A 294 -13.49 -10.83 -3.82
C THR A 294 -12.91 -11.02 -2.43
N ILE A 295 -11.57 -11.18 -2.28
CA ILE A 295 -10.88 -11.55 -1.04
C ILE A 295 -9.74 -10.58 -0.78
N GLY A 296 -9.47 -10.33 0.51
CA GLY A 296 -8.37 -9.51 0.99
C GLY A 296 -8.82 -8.20 1.63
N GLY A 297 -7.89 -7.43 2.15
CA GLY A 297 -8.17 -6.11 2.70
C GLY A 297 -8.71 -5.14 1.65
N ILE A 298 -8.33 -5.32 0.38
CA ILE A 298 -8.90 -4.54 -0.74
C ILE A 298 -10.40 -4.79 -0.92
N ALA A 299 -10.89 -6.02 -0.64
CA ALA A 299 -12.31 -6.33 -0.71
C ALA A 299 -13.14 -5.67 0.42
N GLU A 300 -12.49 -5.31 1.54
CA GLU A 300 -13.17 -4.58 2.63
C GLU A 300 -13.44 -3.11 2.28
N VAL A 301 -12.64 -2.54 1.37
CA VAL A 301 -12.76 -1.13 0.95
C VAL A 301 -14.02 -0.90 0.13
N VAL A 302 -14.49 -1.92 -0.61
CA VAL A 302 -15.57 -1.80 -1.60
C VAL A 302 -16.84 -2.47 -1.11
N ASN A 303 -17.98 -1.79 -1.23
CA ASN A 303 -19.31 -2.34 -1.01
C ASN A 303 -19.89 -2.79 -2.36
N HIS A 304 -20.01 -4.12 -2.55
CA HIS A 304 -20.42 -4.73 -3.81
C HIS A 304 -21.79 -4.21 -4.29
N GLY A 305 -21.85 -3.67 -5.52
CA GLY A 305 -23.07 -3.14 -6.13
C GLY A 305 -23.49 -1.74 -5.65
N ILE A 306 -22.70 -1.13 -4.70
CA ILE A 306 -23.01 0.18 -4.13
C ILE A 306 -22.01 1.23 -4.62
N ASP A 307 -20.73 1.00 -4.43
CA ASP A 307 -19.64 1.92 -4.79
C ASP A 307 -18.61 1.28 -5.74
N GLY A 308 -18.81 0.02 -6.10
CA GLY A 308 -17.98 -0.77 -6.99
C GLY A 308 -18.41 -2.23 -7.01
N PHE A 309 -17.60 -3.07 -7.60
CA PHE A 309 -17.88 -4.51 -7.68
C PHE A 309 -16.69 -5.34 -7.18
N LYS A 310 -17.02 -6.44 -6.49
CA LYS A 310 -16.06 -7.48 -6.10
C LYS A 310 -16.25 -8.67 -7.03
N LEU A 311 -15.22 -8.99 -7.84
CA LEU A 311 -15.32 -10.03 -8.85
C LEU A 311 -14.15 -11.01 -8.72
N ASP A 312 -14.34 -12.26 -9.15
CA ASP A 312 -13.23 -13.20 -9.31
C ASP A 312 -12.34 -12.72 -10.46
N VAL A 313 -11.09 -12.42 -10.16
CA VAL A 313 -10.12 -11.91 -11.15
C VAL A 313 -9.76 -12.93 -12.23
N ASN A 314 -10.09 -14.21 -12.04
CA ASN A 314 -9.90 -15.25 -13.04
C ASN A 314 -11.08 -15.33 -14.04
N ASP A 315 -12.23 -14.73 -13.72
CA ASP A 315 -13.41 -14.72 -14.60
C ASP A 315 -13.41 -13.43 -15.46
N ILE A 316 -12.55 -13.44 -16.48
CA ILE A 316 -12.31 -12.29 -17.36
C ILE A 316 -13.59 -11.90 -18.12
N GLN A 317 -14.40 -12.87 -18.54
CA GLN A 317 -15.66 -12.61 -19.25
C GLN A 317 -16.63 -11.83 -18.37
N LYS A 318 -16.81 -12.27 -17.13
CA LYS A 318 -17.66 -11.60 -16.17
C LYS A 318 -17.19 -10.19 -15.85
N ILE A 319 -15.87 -9.99 -15.74
CA ILE A 319 -15.32 -8.64 -15.54
C ILE A 319 -15.62 -7.76 -16.74
N ALA A 320 -15.44 -8.27 -17.96
CA ALA A 320 -15.77 -7.56 -19.19
C ALA A 320 -17.26 -7.18 -19.26
N GLU A 321 -18.18 -8.08 -18.88
CA GLU A 321 -19.61 -7.82 -18.77
C GLU A 321 -19.91 -6.66 -17.79
N TYR A 322 -19.27 -6.65 -16.61
CA TYR A 322 -19.46 -5.59 -15.63
C TYR A 322 -18.88 -4.26 -16.09
N ILE A 323 -17.72 -4.24 -16.75
CA ILE A 323 -17.16 -3.02 -17.37
C ILE A 323 -18.16 -2.46 -18.39
N ASN A 324 -18.66 -3.32 -19.28
CA ASN A 324 -19.62 -2.92 -20.31
C ASN A 324 -20.92 -2.38 -19.66
N ARG A 325 -21.47 -3.07 -18.66
CA ARG A 325 -22.65 -2.63 -17.91
C ARG A 325 -22.46 -1.26 -17.25
N ILE A 326 -21.32 -1.04 -16.59
CA ILE A 326 -21.01 0.25 -15.95
C ILE A 326 -20.96 1.36 -17.01
N PHE A 327 -20.41 1.08 -18.18
CA PHE A 327 -20.24 2.09 -19.24
C PHE A 327 -21.43 2.32 -20.14
N THR A 328 -22.40 1.41 -20.16
CA THR A 328 -23.63 1.56 -20.95
C THR A 328 -24.81 2.08 -20.14
N ASP A 329 -24.82 1.87 -18.82
CA ASP A 329 -25.86 2.34 -17.91
C ASP A 329 -25.37 3.59 -17.13
N SER A 330 -25.74 4.77 -17.62
CA SER A 330 -25.36 6.06 -16.99
C SER A 330 -25.92 6.23 -15.58
N ASN A 331 -27.09 5.65 -15.27
CA ASN A 331 -27.65 5.72 -13.93
C ASN A 331 -26.84 4.89 -12.94
N LEU A 332 -26.47 3.67 -13.35
CA LEU A 332 -25.58 2.82 -12.55
C LEU A 332 -24.23 3.51 -12.34
N TYR A 333 -23.61 4.05 -13.40
CA TYR A 333 -22.34 4.76 -13.32
C TYR A 333 -22.38 5.90 -12.31
N ASN A 334 -23.39 6.78 -12.42
CA ASN A 334 -23.56 7.93 -11.52
C ASN A 334 -23.74 7.48 -10.07
N LYS A 335 -24.57 6.46 -9.83
CA LYS A 335 -24.79 5.89 -8.49
C LYS A 335 -23.49 5.35 -7.88
N LEU A 336 -22.73 4.56 -8.64
CA LEU A 336 -21.45 4.01 -8.19
C LEU A 336 -20.45 5.12 -7.91
N SER A 337 -20.32 6.12 -8.80
CA SER A 337 -19.40 7.26 -8.68
C SER A 337 -19.65 8.08 -7.40
N ILE A 338 -20.91 8.46 -7.14
CA ILE A 338 -21.30 9.21 -5.94
C ILE A 338 -20.99 8.41 -4.68
N ASN A 339 -21.35 7.13 -4.66
CA ASN A 339 -21.13 6.29 -3.50
C ASN A 339 -19.64 5.98 -3.28
N ALA A 340 -18.88 5.78 -4.34
CA ALA A 340 -17.42 5.62 -4.25
C ALA A 340 -16.79 6.84 -3.58
N LYS A 341 -17.14 8.04 -4.04
CA LYS A 341 -16.69 9.29 -3.41
C LYS A 341 -17.05 9.36 -1.93
N LYS A 342 -18.32 9.11 -1.60
CA LYS A 342 -18.81 9.14 -0.21
C LYS A 342 -18.07 8.13 0.67
N ASN A 343 -17.86 6.90 0.19
CA ASN A 343 -17.15 5.87 0.95
C ASN A 343 -15.66 6.23 1.16
N SER A 344 -15.01 6.89 0.17
CA SER A 344 -13.61 7.30 0.30
C SER A 344 -13.34 8.23 1.50
N GLU A 345 -14.35 8.97 1.99
CA GLU A 345 -14.24 9.84 3.16
C GLU A 345 -13.93 9.09 4.46
N ASN A 346 -14.23 7.78 4.51
CA ASN A 346 -13.86 6.93 5.63
C ASN A 346 -12.34 6.70 5.74
N TYR A 347 -11.59 6.93 4.66
CA TYR A 347 -10.15 6.74 4.53
C TYR A 347 -9.40 8.08 4.53
N ASN A 348 -9.78 8.94 5.48
CA ASN A 348 -9.26 10.31 5.59
C ASN A 348 -7.89 10.35 6.30
N TYR A 349 -6.96 11.13 5.74
CA TYR A 349 -5.61 11.28 6.26
C TYR A 349 -5.56 11.75 7.73
N ASN A 350 -6.36 12.76 8.08
CA ASN A 350 -6.37 13.30 9.45
C ASN A 350 -6.88 12.25 10.45
N LYS A 351 -7.89 11.45 10.07
CA LYS A 351 -8.41 10.36 10.90
C LYS A 351 -7.33 9.30 11.14
N MET A 352 -6.64 8.86 10.09
CA MET A 352 -5.53 7.92 10.19
C MET A 352 -4.42 8.48 11.09
N LEU A 353 -3.97 9.71 10.85
CA LEU A 353 -2.89 10.32 11.62
C LEU A 353 -3.26 10.47 13.10
N ASN A 354 -4.48 10.93 13.41
CA ASN A 354 -4.94 11.07 14.79
C ASN A 354 -5.02 9.72 15.52
N GLN A 355 -5.48 8.66 14.85
CA GLN A 355 -5.47 7.32 15.43
C GLN A 355 -4.04 6.84 15.73
N ILE A 356 -3.08 7.07 14.83
CA ILE A 356 -1.67 6.74 15.05
C ILE A 356 -1.09 7.54 16.23
N ILE A 357 -1.39 8.84 16.32
CA ILE A 357 -0.97 9.67 17.47
C ILE A 357 -1.52 9.11 18.77
N ASN A 358 -2.81 8.80 18.82
CA ASN A 358 -3.44 8.21 20.01
C ASN A 358 -2.76 6.90 20.41
N ILE A 359 -2.44 6.02 19.44
CA ILE A 359 -1.73 4.76 19.70
C ILE A 359 -0.35 5.00 20.30
N ILE A 360 0.39 6.01 19.80
CA ILE A 360 1.72 6.39 20.30
C ILE A 360 1.65 6.98 21.71
N GLU A 361 0.65 7.80 22.02
CA GLU A 361 0.56 8.52 23.31
C GLU A 361 -0.10 7.68 24.42
N THR A 362 -0.98 6.77 24.10
CA THR A 362 -1.61 5.88 25.09
C THR A 362 -0.55 4.95 25.70
N LYS A 363 -0.55 4.86 27.06
CA LYS A 363 0.39 4.00 27.81
C LYS A 363 0.04 2.52 27.71
#